data_b6e1ad0bf2036a2ff2eda9abc9a2fb10
#
_entry.id   b6e1ad0bf2036a2ff2eda9abc9a2fb10
#
_cell.length_a   1.000
_cell.length_b   1.000
_cell.length_c   1.000
_cell.angle_alpha   90.00
_cell.angle_beta   90.00
_cell.angle_gamma   90.00
#
_symmetry.space_group_name_H-M   'P 1'
#
loop_
_entity.id
_entity.type
_entity.pdbx_description
1 polymer ?
#
loop_
_entity_poly.entity_id
_entity_poly.type
_entity_poly.pdbx_seq_one_letter_code
_entity_poly.pdbx_strand_id
1 'polypeptide(L)'
;MPSPRRVSGATLSLSVSDEVSALAPGFGHLAVTAHGLTNGPSDEAGSTLLDDAARRLARRLDGRAPQDDPHMAAWRAAYTAFGSKPSRTRNSAEALAKRALADGGLPRINRLVDLYNAVSVAHLLPVGGEDLDRIQGGMRLVRAIGDEPFATAAGGEDVIEHPDAGEVVWCDDEGVTCRRWNWRQGTRTRLTEDSVNALFLLERMAPMPLDDLTAAGTELAEALQKACPDARIEIGDVRTR
;
A
#
# COMPACT_ATOMS: atom_id res chain seq x y z
N MET A 1 -12.21 -30.58 14.41
CA MET A 1 -10.95 -29.82 14.30
C MET A 1 -10.49 -29.92 12.86
N PRO A 2 -10.60 -28.86 12.05
CA PRO A 2 -10.01 -28.86 10.71
C PRO A 2 -8.49 -28.70 10.83
N SER A 3 -7.75 -29.61 10.18
CA SER A 3 -6.28 -29.57 10.11
C SER A 3 -5.80 -28.29 9.42
N PRO A 4 -4.68 -27.69 9.85
CA PRO A 4 -4.11 -26.55 9.17
C PRO A 4 -3.65 -26.98 7.77
N ARG A 5 -4.17 -26.34 6.72
CA ARG A 5 -3.66 -26.48 5.35
C ARG A 5 -2.23 -25.97 5.31
N ARG A 6 -1.29 -26.86 5.01
CA ARG A 6 0.07 -26.47 4.65
C ARG A 6 0.00 -25.61 3.39
N VAL A 7 0.32 -24.34 3.52
CA VAL A 7 0.62 -23.50 2.36
C VAL A 7 1.98 -23.96 1.85
N SER A 8 1.96 -24.64 0.71
CA SER A 8 3.15 -24.93 -0.09
C SER A 8 3.81 -23.59 -0.43
N GLY A 9 5.15 -23.49 -0.33
CA GLY A 9 5.93 -22.31 -0.60
C GLY A 9 5.91 -21.86 -2.08
N ALA A 10 4.72 -21.56 -2.61
CA ALA A 10 4.58 -20.91 -3.89
C ALA A 10 4.80 -19.41 -3.67
N THR A 11 5.84 -18.85 -4.30
CA THR A 11 6.08 -17.41 -4.35
C THR A 11 4.84 -16.73 -4.94
N LEU A 12 4.24 -15.76 -4.23
CA LEU A 12 3.12 -15.00 -4.73
C LEU A 12 3.49 -14.33 -6.06
N SER A 13 2.70 -14.58 -7.11
CA SER A 13 2.92 -13.90 -8.39
C SER A 13 2.35 -12.48 -8.34
N LEU A 14 3.17 -11.51 -8.75
CA LEU A 14 2.76 -10.12 -8.94
C LEU A 14 2.94 -9.75 -10.40
N SER A 15 1.90 -9.19 -11.01
CA SER A 15 1.96 -8.75 -12.40
C SER A 15 1.30 -7.39 -12.61
N VAL A 16 1.77 -6.70 -13.64
CA VAL A 16 1.22 -5.41 -14.11
C VAL A 16 0.85 -5.58 -15.57
N SER A 17 -0.38 -5.24 -15.94
CA SER A 17 -0.82 -5.36 -17.34
C SER A 17 -0.10 -4.37 -18.25
N ASP A 18 -0.02 -4.71 -19.54
CA ASP A 18 0.60 -3.84 -20.54
C ASP A 18 -0.16 -2.52 -20.68
N GLU A 19 -1.48 -2.52 -20.51
CA GLU A 19 -2.31 -1.31 -20.52
C GLU A 19 -1.96 -0.34 -19.39
N VAL A 20 -1.72 -0.86 -18.17
CA VAL A 20 -1.29 -0.03 -17.04
C VAL A 20 0.14 0.45 -17.24
N SER A 21 1.02 -0.41 -17.78
CA SER A 21 2.41 -0.05 -18.11
C SER A 21 2.48 1.07 -19.14
N ALA A 22 1.64 1.02 -20.18
CA ALA A 22 1.55 2.07 -21.19
C ALA A 22 0.98 3.39 -20.63
N LEU A 23 0.02 3.30 -19.68
CA LEU A 23 -0.58 4.47 -19.04
C LEU A 23 0.41 5.21 -18.13
N ALA A 24 1.30 4.48 -17.48
CA ALA A 24 2.23 5.02 -16.48
C ALA A 24 3.67 4.58 -16.74
N PRO A 25 4.30 5.06 -17.81
CA PRO A 25 5.70 4.76 -18.09
C PRO A 25 6.58 5.24 -16.94
N GLY A 26 7.44 4.36 -16.45
CA GLY A 26 8.27 4.63 -15.27
C GLY A 26 7.62 4.31 -13.93
N PHE A 27 6.47 3.64 -13.92
CA PHE A 27 5.97 2.96 -12.73
C PHE A 27 6.94 1.87 -12.28
N GLY A 28 7.12 1.76 -10.98
CA GLY A 28 7.91 0.69 -10.37
C GLY A 28 7.32 0.30 -9.02
N HIS A 29 7.50 -0.96 -8.66
CA HIS A 29 7.08 -1.46 -7.35
C HIS A 29 8.12 -2.39 -6.74
N LEU A 30 8.06 -2.49 -5.43
CA LEU A 30 8.83 -3.39 -4.59
C LEU A 30 7.88 -4.11 -3.65
N ALA A 31 8.01 -5.43 -3.56
CA ALA A 31 7.27 -6.24 -2.61
C ALA A 31 8.14 -6.58 -1.41
N VAL A 32 7.60 -6.43 -0.21
CA VAL A 32 8.15 -6.99 1.02
C VAL A 32 7.14 -8.01 1.53
N THR A 33 7.57 -9.27 1.70
CA THR A 33 6.73 -10.32 2.30
C THR A 33 7.22 -10.62 3.70
N ALA A 34 6.30 -10.87 4.61
CA ALA A 34 6.61 -11.21 5.98
C ALA A 34 5.73 -12.36 6.46
N HIS A 35 6.32 -13.34 7.12
CA HIS A 35 5.65 -14.54 7.63
C HIS A 35 5.94 -14.71 9.11
N GLY A 36 4.93 -15.16 9.85
CA GLY A 36 5.05 -15.35 11.31
C GLY A 36 5.05 -14.03 12.07
N LEU A 37 4.37 -13.01 11.53
CA LEU A 37 4.19 -11.74 12.20
C LEU A 37 3.35 -11.87 13.47
N THR A 38 3.60 -11.00 14.43
CA THR A 38 2.74 -10.78 15.59
C THR A 38 2.18 -9.38 15.49
N ASN A 39 0.93 -9.27 15.02
CA ASN A 39 0.21 -8.00 14.98
C ASN A 39 -0.53 -7.77 16.32
N GLY A 40 -1.24 -6.67 16.42
CA GLY A 40 -2.02 -6.27 17.59
C GLY A 40 -2.40 -4.80 17.51
N PRO A 41 -3.02 -4.25 18.55
CA PRO A 41 -3.34 -2.83 18.62
C PRO A 41 -2.12 -1.96 18.37
N SER A 42 -2.38 -0.73 17.93
CA SER A 42 -1.35 0.32 17.86
C SER A 42 -0.64 0.48 19.21
N ASP A 43 0.67 0.60 19.18
CA ASP A 43 1.51 0.73 20.38
C ASP A 43 2.34 2.02 20.37
N GLU A 44 3.08 2.25 21.46
CA GLU A 44 3.91 3.44 21.63
C GLU A 44 5.04 3.50 20.58
N ALA A 45 5.60 2.34 20.20
CA ALA A 45 6.66 2.27 19.20
C ALA A 45 6.14 2.69 17.82
N GLY A 46 4.98 2.17 17.38
CA GLY A 46 4.31 2.57 16.15
C GLY A 46 3.93 4.05 16.17
N SER A 47 3.41 4.53 17.29
CA SER A 47 3.07 5.95 17.48
C SER A 47 4.29 6.86 17.30
N THR A 48 5.41 6.50 17.91
CA THR A 48 6.68 7.25 17.80
C THR A 48 7.17 7.28 16.34
N LEU A 49 7.11 6.16 15.62
CA LEU A 49 7.50 6.08 14.20
C LEU A 49 6.62 6.97 13.33
N LEU A 50 5.30 7.01 13.56
CA LEU A 50 4.39 7.89 12.82
C LEU A 50 4.69 9.37 13.07
N ASP A 51 4.98 9.75 14.32
CA ASP A 51 5.33 11.12 14.66
C ASP A 51 6.70 11.52 14.08
N ASP A 52 7.68 10.62 14.08
CA ASP A 52 8.98 10.83 13.42
C ASP A 52 8.84 10.99 11.91
N ALA A 53 8.01 10.17 11.28
CA ALA A 53 7.70 10.24 9.85
C ALA A 53 7.07 11.60 9.49
N ALA A 54 6.11 12.07 10.27
CA ALA A 54 5.51 13.39 10.09
C ALA A 54 6.54 14.51 10.18
N ARG A 55 7.48 14.44 11.15
CA ARG A 55 8.58 15.41 11.27
C ARG A 55 9.56 15.34 10.08
N ARG A 56 9.89 14.15 9.59
CA ARG A 56 10.74 13.95 8.38
C ARG A 56 10.06 14.57 7.16
N LEU A 57 8.76 14.30 6.96
CA LEU A 57 7.97 14.85 5.87
C LEU A 57 7.92 16.37 5.93
N ALA A 58 7.65 16.96 7.09
CA ALA A 58 7.60 18.42 7.24
C ALA A 58 8.92 19.08 6.85
N ARG A 59 10.06 18.51 7.28
CA ARG A 59 11.39 18.99 6.87
C ARG A 59 11.64 18.84 5.36
N ARG A 60 11.24 17.69 4.75
CA ARG A 60 11.38 17.44 3.31
C ARG A 60 10.60 18.44 2.48
N LEU A 61 9.38 18.73 2.88
CA LEU A 61 8.50 19.62 2.13
C LEU A 61 8.84 21.10 2.33
N ASP A 62 9.41 21.46 3.47
CA ASP A 62 9.83 22.84 3.79
C ASP A 62 8.73 23.87 3.49
N GLY A 63 7.53 23.62 4.02
CA GLY A 63 6.35 24.47 3.82
C GLY A 63 5.60 24.28 2.51
N ARG A 64 6.12 23.50 1.54
CA ARG A 64 5.40 23.17 0.30
C ARG A 64 4.27 22.19 0.57
N ALA A 65 3.23 22.24 -0.25
CA ALA A 65 2.16 21.24 -0.17
C ALA A 65 2.60 19.89 -0.77
N PRO A 66 2.13 18.75 -0.25
CA PRO A 66 2.51 17.43 -0.76
C PRO A 66 2.33 17.24 -2.27
N GLN A 67 1.28 17.82 -2.86
CA GLN A 67 1.04 17.76 -4.31
C GLN A 67 2.05 18.51 -5.17
N ASP A 68 2.88 19.37 -4.59
CA ASP A 68 3.92 20.13 -5.28
C ASP A 68 5.25 19.36 -5.36
N ASP A 69 5.34 18.20 -4.67
CA ASP A 69 6.45 17.28 -4.82
C ASP A 69 6.37 16.61 -6.21
N PRO A 70 7.47 16.56 -6.98
CA PRO A 70 7.46 15.99 -8.34
C PRO A 70 6.95 14.56 -8.43
N HIS A 71 7.23 13.71 -7.42
CA HIS A 71 6.71 12.34 -7.37
C HIS A 71 5.19 12.32 -7.17
N MET A 72 4.66 13.17 -6.28
CA MET A 72 3.21 13.29 -6.09
C MET A 72 2.53 13.90 -7.33
N ALA A 73 3.16 14.83 -8.02
CA ALA A 73 2.64 15.37 -9.28
C ALA A 73 2.54 14.27 -10.36
N ALA A 74 3.52 13.37 -10.44
CA ALA A 74 3.48 12.23 -11.37
C ALA A 74 2.34 11.24 -11.02
N TRP A 75 2.12 10.94 -9.74
CA TRP A 75 0.97 10.16 -9.30
C TRP A 75 -0.36 10.80 -9.68
N ARG A 76 -0.49 12.12 -9.52
CA ARG A 76 -1.69 12.87 -9.91
C ARG A 76 -1.93 12.82 -11.43
N ALA A 77 -0.86 12.89 -12.23
CA ALA A 77 -0.95 12.71 -13.68
C ALA A 77 -1.44 11.32 -14.07
N ALA A 78 -0.90 10.26 -13.46
CA ALA A 78 -1.36 8.88 -13.67
C ALA A 78 -2.84 8.70 -13.30
N TYR A 79 -3.29 9.25 -12.16
CA TYR A 79 -4.71 9.22 -11.76
C TYR A 79 -5.61 9.91 -12.79
N THR A 80 -5.17 11.06 -13.31
CA THR A 80 -5.91 11.78 -14.36
C THR A 80 -5.99 10.96 -15.64
N ALA A 81 -4.92 10.24 -16.01
CA ALA A 81 -4.85 9.45 -17.23
C ALA A 81 -5.84 8.27 -17.25
N PHE A 82 -6.19 7.70 -16.10
CA PHE A 82 -7.26 6.69 -16.03
C PHE A 82 -8.63 7.25 -15.62
N GLY A 83 -8.83 8.57 -15.68
CA GLY A 83 -10.13 9.21 -15.48
C GLY A 83 -10.46 9.56 -14.03
N SER A 84 -9.56 9.34 -13.08
CA SER A 84 -9.76 9.75 -11.69
C SER A 84 -9.48 11.24 -11.52
N LYS A 85 -10.10 11.85 -10.50
CA LYS A 85 -9.89 13.28 -10.16
C LYS A 85 -9.05 13.38 -8.89
N PRO A 86 -7.72 13.65 -8.97
CA PRO A 86 -6.82 13.65 -7.82
C PRO A 86 -7.21 14.65 -6.71
N SER A 87 -7.98 15.69 -7.04
CA SER A 87 -8.51 16.63 -6.05
C SER A 87 -9.56 16.00 -5.11
N ARG A 88 -10.27 14.98 -5.59
CA ARG A 88 -11.29 14.24 -4.83
C ARG A 88 -10.77 12.89 -4.34
N THR A 89 -9.98 12.22 -5.18
CA THR A 89 -9.46 10.87 -4.94
C THR A 89 -7.94 10.92 -5.02
N ARG A 90 -7.29 11.01 -3.88
CA ARG A 90 -5.82 11.09 -3.78
C ARG A 90 -5.23 9.70 -3.68
N ASN A 91 -3.99 9.51 -4.16
CA ASN A 91 -3.23 8.33 -3.77
C ASN A 91 -3.00 8.31 -2.25
N SER A 92 -2.69 7.15 -1.70
CA SER A 92 -2.54 6.96 -0.25
C SER A 92 -1.45 7.84 0.35
N ALA A 93 -0.31 8.00 -0.31
CA ALA A 93 0.80 8.81 0.18
C ALA A 93 0.43 10.31 0.28
N GLU A 94 -0.23 10.86 -0.75
CA GLU A 94 -0.70 12.26 -0.68
C GLU A 94 -1.76 12.44 0.42
N ALA A 95 -2.65 11.47 0.58
CA ALA A 95 -3.70 11.52 1.60
C ALA A 95 -3.09 11.48 3.02
N LEU A 96 -2.16 10.54 3.25
CA LEU A 96 -1.44 10.41 4.52
C LEU A 96 -0.56 11.63 4.79
N ALA A 97 0.17 12.14 3.79
CA ALA A 97 1.01 13.31 3.93
C ALA A 97 0.20 14.55 4.35
N LYS A 98 -0.95 14.79 3.73
CA LYS A 98 -1.84 15.89 4.13
C LYS A 98 -2.34 15.73 5.56
N ARG A 99 -2.65 14.52 5.98
CA ARG A 99 -3.10 14.23 7.33
C ARG A 99 -1.98 14.40 8.35
N ALA A 100 -0.76 13.93 8.03
CA ALA A 100 0.42 14.07 8.88
C ALA A 100 0.79 15.54 9.19
N LEU A 101 0.50 16.45 8.23
CA LEU A 101 0.77 17.89 8.36
C LEU A 101 -0.40 18.68 8.96
N ALA A 102 -1.57 18.07 9.15
CA ALA A 102 -2.73 18.70 9.75
C ALA A 102 -2.76 18.49 11.27
N ASP A 103 -3.52 19.34 11.96
CA ASP A 103 -3.80 19.17 13.38
C ASP A 103 -4.44 17.80 13.65
N GLY A 104 -3.98 17.09 14.66
CA GLY A 104 -4.45 15.75 15.02
C GLY A 104 -3.62 14.60 14.41
N GLY A 105 -2.74 14.86 13.45
CA GLY A 105 -1.75 13.91 12.94
C GLY A 105 -2.33 12.65 12.28
N LEU A 106 -1.51 11.61 12.19
CA LEU A 106 -1.88 10.34 11.59
C LEU A 106 -2.73 9.48 12.56
N PRO A 107 -3.73 8.74 12.05
CA PRO A 107 -4.49 7.81 12.87
C PRO A 107 -3.61 6.65 13.33
N ARG A 108 -3.91 6.12 14.50
CA ARG A 108 -3.37 4.87 15.02
C ARG A 108 -4.36 3.78 14.68
N ILE A 109 -3.94 2.74 13.95
CA ILE A 109 -4.85 1.71 13.40
C ILE A 109 -4.54 0.36 14.05
N ASN A 110 -3.40 -0.24 13.73
CA ASN A 110 -2.80 -1.40 14.36
C ASN A 110 -1.30 -1.37 14.10
N ARG A 111 -0.54 -2.19 14.82
CA ARG A 111 0.92 -2.18 14.78
C ARG A 111 1.49 -2.20 13.35
N LEU A 112 1.08 -3.17 12.52
CA LEU A 112 1.63 -3.31 11.17
C LEU A 112 1.23 -2.16 10.25
N VAL A 113 -0.02 -1.69 10.34
CA VAL A 113 -0.50 -0.54 9.56
C VAL A 113 0.25 0.73 9.92
N ASP A 114 0.51 0.94 11.21
CA ASP A 114 1.26 2.11 11.66
C ASP A 114 2.70 2.10 11.14
N LEU A 115 3.36 0.92 11.12
CA LEU A 115 4.72 0.77 10.58
C LEU A 115 4.78 1.15 9.09
N TYR A 116 3.92 0.55 8.24
CA TYR A 116 4.01 0.85 6.83
C TYR A 116 3.50 2.26 6.48
N ASN A 117 2.56 2.82 7.24
CA ASN A 117 2.14 4.21 7.09
C ASN A 117 3.27 5.18 7.47
N ALA A 118 4.07 4.87 8.50
CA ALA A 118 5.24 5.67 8.85
C ALA A 118 6.25 5.71 7.70
N VAL A 119 6.56 4.56 7.08
CA VAL A 119 7.46 4.49 5.91
C VAL A 119 6.85 5.24 4.72
N SER A 120 5.56 5.05 4.44
CA SER A 120 4.85 5.76 3.36
C SER A 120 4.97 7.27 3.50
N VAL A 121 4.77 7.80 4.69
CA VAL A 121 4.85 9.24 4.98
C VAL A 121 6.29 9.75 4.94
N ALA A 122 7.22 9.03 5.55
CA ALA A 122 8.63 9.44 5.60
C ALA A 122 9.27 9.55 4.21
N HIS A 123 8.95 8.61 3.32
CA HIS A 123 9.47 8.55 1.94
C HIS A 123 8.55 9.22 0.92
N LEU A 124 7.33 9.60 1.32
CA LEU A 124 6.31 10.18 0.43
C LEU A 124 6.05 9.29 -0.79
N LEU A 125 5.78 8.01 -0.54
CA LEU A 125 5.40 7.02 -1.56
C LEU A 125 4.24 6.13 -1.08
N PRO A 126 3.37 5.66 -1.97
CA PRO A 126 2.32 4.72 -1.59
C PRO A 126 2.90 3.40 -1.07
N VAL A 127 2.39 2.97 0.08
CA VAL A 127 2.60 1.63 0.62
C VAL A 127 1.24 1.05 0.95
N GLY A 128 0.95 -0.15 0.46
CA GLY A 128 -0.23 -0.95 0.81
C GLY A 128 0.18 -2.22 1.53
N GLY A 129 -0.65 -2.69 2.45
CA GLY A 129 -0.43 -3.97 3.16
C GLY A 129 -1.62 -4.91 2.94
N GLU A 130 -1.36 -6.14 2.50
CA GLU A 130 -2.37 -7.17 2.25
C GLU A 130 -2.09 -8.40 3.14
N ASP A 131 -3.14 -9.01 3.67
CA ASP A 131 -3.07 -10.28 4.39
C ASP A 131 -2.87 -11.41 3.37
N LEU A 132 -1.68 -12.03 3.38
CA LEU A 132 -1.32 -13.09 2.43
C LEU A 132 -2.22 -14.32 2.53
N ASP A 133 -2.76 -14.60 3.71
CA ASP A 133 -3.61 -15.77 3.93
C ASP A 133 -5.02 -15.58 3.32
N ARG A 134 -5.34 -14.34 2.92
CA ARG A 134 -6.62 -13.95 2.31
C ARG A 134 -6.53 -13.66 0.82
N ILE A 135 -5.33 -13.64 0.24
CA ILE A 135 -5.13 -13.51 -1.20
C ILE A 135 -5.43 -14.83 -1.89
N GLN A 136 -6.18 -14.80 -2.97
CA GLN A 136 -6.47 -15.96 -3.82
C GLN A 136 -5.70 -15.88 -5.14
N GLY A 137 -4.83 -16.87 -5.38
CA GLY A 137 -3.99 -16.88 -6.58
C GLY A 137 -2.90 -15.80 -6.56
N GLY A 138 -2.71 -15.10 -7.69
CA GLY A 138 -1.73 -14.03 -7.85
C GLY A 138 -2.36 -12.65 -7.82
N MET A 139 -1.61 -11.62 -7.46
CA MET A 139 -2.07 -10.23 -7.53
C MET A 139 -1.71 -9.59 -8.86
N ARG A 140 -2.65 -8.86 -9.42
CA ARG A 140 -2.54 -8.22 -10.74
C ARG A 140 -2.97 -6.74 -10.65
N LEU A 141 -2.14 -5.87 -11.18
CA LEU A 141 -2.49 -4.47 -11.41
C LEU A 141 -3.04 -4.33 -12.83
N VAL A 142 -4.32 -4.06 -12.95
CA VAL A 142 -5.04 -4.09 -14.23
C VAL A 142 -5.98 -2.88 -14.39
N ARG A 143 -6.50 -2.70 -15.61
CA ARG A 143 -7.66 -1.85 -15.88
C ARG A 143 -8.93 -2.66 -15.62
N ALA A 144 -9.77 -2.20 -14.71
CA ALA A 144 -11.03 -2.86 -14.37
C ALA A 144 -11.99 -2.86 -15.57
N ILE A 145 -12.75 -3.94 -15.74
CA ILE A 145 -13.85 -3.99 -16.71
C ILE A 145 -15.15 -3.43 -16.13
N GLY A 146 -15.25 -3.32 -14.79
CA GLY A 146 -16.36 -2.66 -14.10
C GLY A 146 -17.33 -3.59 -13.39
N ASP A 147 -17.09 -4.90 -13.44
CA ASP A 147 -17.93 -5.91 -12.78
C ASP A 147 -17.19 -6.70 -11.68
N GLU A 148 -15.90 -6.42 -11.47
CA GLU A 148 -15.14 -7.08 -10.43
C GLU A 148 -15.67 -6.70 -9.04
N PRO A 149 -15.89 -7.68 -8.14
CA PRO A 149 -16.39 -7.39 -6.81
C PRO A 149 -15.31 -6.69 -5.97
N PHE A 150 -15.71 -5.68 -5.23
CA PHE A 150 -14.88 -4.97 -4.26
C PHE A 150 -15.56 -4.99 -2.90
N ALA A 151 -15.11 -5.85 -2.01
CA ALA A 151 -15.61 -5.92 -0.65
C ALA A 151 -15.16 -4.69 0.16
N THR A 152 -16.11 -3.97 0.73
CA THR A 152 -15.87 -2.75 1.52
C THR A 152 -16.90 -2.58 2.62
N ALA A 153 -16.82 -1.50 3.38
CA ALA A 153 -17.79 -1.16 4.39
C ALA A 153 -18.41 0.22 4.09
N ALA A 154 -19.74 0.31 4.17
CA ALA A 154 -20.47 1.55 4.06
C ALA A 154 -21.52 1.62 5.19
N GLY A 155 -21.51 2.74 5.94
CA GLY A 155 -22.44 2.90 7.07
C GLY A 155 -22.24 1.90 8.22
N GLY A 156 -21.09 1.22 8.28
CA GLY A 156 -20.79 0.18 9.27
C GLY A 156 -21.19 -1.25 8.84
N GLU A 157 -21.78 -1.39 7.65
CA GLU A 157 -22.16 -2.69 7.09
C GLU A 157 -21.20 -3.11 5.97
N ASP A 158 -20.96 -4.42 5.84
CA ASP A 158 -20.19 -4.97 4.73
C ASP A 158 -21.02 -4.91 3.44
N VAL A 159 -20.43 -4.33 2.41
CA VAL A 159 -21.06 -4.17 1.10
C VAL A 159 -20.10 -4.59 -0.01
N ILE A 160 -20.65 -4.95 -1.17
CA ILE A 160 -19.90 -5.14 -2.39
C ILE A 160 -20.15 -3.95 -3.31
N GLU A 161 -19.09 -3.24 -3.63
CA GLU A 161 -19.06 -2.22 -4.68
C GLU A 161 -18.38 -2.78 -5.93
N HIS A 162 -18.43 -2.05 -7.03
CA HIS A 162 -17.69 -2.35 -8.25
C HIS A 162 -16.85 -1.13 -8.66
N PRO A 163 -15.66 -1.31 -9.24
CA PRO A 163 -14.89 -0.21 -9.80
C PRO A 163 -15.59 0.37 -11.04
N ASP A 164 -15.24 1.59 -11.40
CA ASP A 164 -15.62 2.11 -12.71
C ASP A 164 -14.83 1.39 -13.80
N ALA A 165 -15.45 1.11 -14.96
CA ALA A 165 -14.76 0.52 -16.10
C ALA A 165 -13.57 1.41 -16.50
N GLY A 166 -12.38 0.80 -16.65
CA GLY A 166 -11.14 1.50 -16.94
C GLY A 166 -10.42 2.07 -15.71
N GLU A 167 -10.97 1.91 -14.51
CA GLU A 167 -10.25 2.21 -13.27
C GLU A 167 -9.01 1.31 -13.13
N VAL A 168 -7.89 1.83 -12.64
CA VAL A 168 -6.72 1.00 -12.33
C VAL A 168 -6.91 0.41 -10.94
N VAL A 169 -6.81 -0.92 -10.83
CA VAL A 169 -7.06 -1.66 -9.59
C VAL A 169 -6.01 -2.75 -9.37
N TRP A 170 -5.68 -3.00 -8.11
CA TRP A 170 -5.10 -4.27 -7.71
C TRP A 170 -6.23 -5.27 -7.51
N CYS A 171 -6.07 -6.48 -8.04
CA CYS A 171 -7.02 -7.58 -7.87
C CYS A 171 -6.29 -8.92 -7.75
N ASP A 172 -6.97 -9.88 -7.15
CA ASP A 172 -6.61 -11.30 -7.15
C ASP A 172 -7.66 -12.12 -7.91
N ASP A 173 -7.75 -13.43 -7.70
CA ASP A 173 -8.71 -14.27 -8.41
C ASP A 173 -10.15 -14.15 -7.85
N GLU A 174 -10.34 -13.54 -6.69
CA GLU A 174 -11.64 -13.35 -6.05
C GLU A 174 -12.24 -11.96 -6.33
N GLY A 175 -11.39 -10.94 -6.57
CA GLY A 175 -11.87 -9.60 -6.86
C GLY A 175 -10.84 -8.51 -6.57
N VAL A 176 -11.33 -7.27 -6.51
CA VAL A 176 -10.50 -6.10 -6.27
C VAL A 176 -10.03 -6.05 -4.82
N THR A 177 -8.72 -5.90 -4.61
CA THR A 177 -8.12 -5.71 -3.29
C THR A 177 -7.88 -4.23 -2.98
N CYS A 178 -7.55 -3.42 -4.02
CA CYS A 178 -7.39 -1.98 -3.86
C CYS A 178 -7.91 -1.22 -5.07
N ARG A 179 -8.81 -0.26 -4.85
CA ARG A 179 -9.40 0.60 -5.88
C ARG A 179 -8.51 1.80 -6.21
N ARG A 180 -8.64 2.25 -7.44
CA ARG A 180 -7.93 3.41 -8.01
C ARG A 180 -6.45 3.38 -7.66
N TRP A 181 -5.83 2.26 -8.03
CA TRP A 181 -4.44 1.93 -7.80
C TRP A 181 -4.11 1.69 -6.31
N ASN A 182 -4.02 2.76 -5.55
CA ASN A 182 -3.67 2.75 -4.13
C ASN A 182 -4.48 3.79 -3.32
N TRP A 183 -5.74 4.01 -3.72
CA TRP A 183 -6.60 4.95 -3.02
C TRP A 183 -7.34 4.32 -1.83
N ARG A 184 -7.99 3.17 -2.05
CA ARG A 184 -8.89 2.56 -1.07
C ARG A 184 -8.74 1.05 -1.10
N GLN A 185 -8.28 0.50 0.02
CA GLN A 185 -8.15 -0.94 0.21
C GLN A 185 -9.51 -1.56 0.55
N GLY A 186 -9.72 -2.78 0.07
CA GLY A 186 -10.88 -3.61 0.39
C GLY A 186 -10.82 -4.19 1.81
N THR A 187 -11.97 -4.60 2.32
CA THR A 187 -12.06 -5.21 3.66
C THR A 187 -11.61 -6.65 3.67
N ARG A 188 -11.64 -7.36 2.53
CA ARG A 188 -11.34 -8.79 2.44
C ARG A 188 -9.89 -9.11 2.75
N THR A 189 -8.95 -8.37 2.18
CA THR A 189 -7.50 -8.63 2.26
C THR A 189 -6.73 -7.66 3.15
N ARG A 190 -7.42 -6.71 3.80
CA ARG A 190 -6.76 -5.76 4.70
C ARG A 190 -6.10 -6.46 5.87
N LEU A 191 -4.99 -5.90 6.36
CA LEU A 191 -4.36 -6.33 7.59
C LEU A 191 -5.25 -6.04 8.80
N THR A 192 -5.46 -7.06 9.61
CA THR A 192 -6.16 -6.99 10.90
C THR A 192 -5.19 -7.31 12.03
N GLU A 193 -5.62 -7.15 13.27
CA GLU A 193 -4.79 -7.49 14.44
C GLU A 193 -4.40 -8.98 14.48
N ASP A 194 -5.16 -9.84 13.79
CA ASP A 194 -4.92 -11.29 13.71
C ASP A 194 -4.04 -11.70 12.51
N SER A 195 -3.61 -10.75 11.66
CA SER A 195 -2.81 -11.07 10.48
C SER A 195 -1.41 -11.54 10.87
N VAL A 196 -1.01 -12.70 10.35
CA VAL A 196 0.26 -13.38 10.65
C VAL A 196 1.21 -13.37 9.46
N ASN A 197 0.67 -13.34 8.24
CA ASN A 197 1.42 -13.29 7.00
C ASN A 197 0.98 -12.08 6.18
N ALA A 198 1.92 -11.27 5.73
CA ALA A 198 1.61 -10.02 5.04
C ALA A 198 2.47 -9.82 3.79
N LEU A 199 1.86 -9.21 2.78
CA LEU A 199 2.51 -8.61 1.64
C LEU A 199 2.43 -7.09 1.80
N PHE A 200 3.55 -6.41 1.63
CA PHE A 200 3.61 -4.96 1.52
C PHE A 200 4.05 -4.57 0.11
N LEU A 201 3.26 -3.74 -0.55
CA LEU A 201 3.57 -3.20 -1.87
C LEU A 201 3.96 -1.74 -1.73
N LEU A 202 5.21 -1.45 -2.06
CA LEU A 202 5.75 -0.09 -2.14
C LEU A 202 5.75 0.30 -3.62
N GLU A 203 5.21 1.45 -3.94
CA GLU A 203 4.98 1.88 -5.31
C GLU A 203 5.58 3.25 -5.59
N ARG A 204 6.17 3.40 -6.76
CA ARG A 204 6.75 4.68 -7.18
C ARG A 204 6.37 5.03 -8.62
N MET A 205 6.39 6.32 -8.94
CA MET A 205 6.44 6.86 -10.29
C MET A 205 7.78 7.57 -10.52
N ALA A 206 8.28 7.62 -11.76
CA ALA A 206 9.30 8.60 -12.07
C ALA A 206 8.76 10.02 -11.74
N PRO A 207 9.56 10.95 -11.20
CA PRO A 207 11.01 10.94 -11.14
C PRO A 207 11.64 10.37 -9.85
N MET A 208 10.88 9.74 -8.94
CA MET A 208 11.50 9.13 -7.75
C MET A 208 12.55 8.09 -8.18
N PRO A 209 13.81 8.15 -7.69
CA PRO A 209 14.84 7.17 -7.97
C PRO A 209 14.46 5.76 -7.51
N LEU A 210 14.99 4.72 -8.17
CA LEU A 210 14.80 3.33 -7.74
C LEU A 210 15.48 3.06 -6.39
N ASP A 211 16.60 3.73 -6.13
CA ASP A 211 17.33 3.61 -4.87
C ASP A 211 16.47 4.11 -3.67
N ASP A 212 15.65 5.14 -3.87
CA ASP A 212 14.73 5.64 -2.84
C ASP A 212 13.63 4.61 -2.54
N LEU A 213 13.12 3.90 -3.58
CA LEU A 213 12.17 2.81 -3.40
C LEU A 213 12.81 1.65 -2.62
N THR A 214 14.05 1.30 -2.96
CA THR A 214 14.81 0.25 -2.27
C THR A 214 15.09 0.64 -0.81
N ALA A 215 15.47 1.89 -0.56
CA ALA A 215 15.68 2.39 0.80
C ALA A 215 14.40 2.34 1.64
N ALA A 216 13.25 2.70 1.07
CA ALA A 216 11.96 2.59 1.74
C ALA A 216 11.59 1.14 2.07
N GLY A 217 11.85 0.19 1.15
CA GLY A 217 11.63 -1.24 1.38
C GLY A 217 12.53 -1.80 2.49
N THR A 218 13.78 -1.36 2.52
CA THR A 218 14.74 -1.74 3.59
C THR A 218 14.29 -1.19 4.95
N GLU A 219 13.91 0.10 5.01
CA GLU A 219 13.42 0.72 6.26
C GLU A 219 12.16 -0.01 6.77
N LEU A 220 11.25 -0.41 5.86
CA LEU A 220 10.06 -1.19 6.24
C LEU A 220 10.46 -2.57 6.80
N ALA A 221 11.34 -3.29 6.12
CA ALA A 221 11.80 -4.60 6.55
C ALA A 221 12.48 -4.56 7.93
N GLU A 222 13.33 -3.55 8.17
CA GLU A 222 13.98 -3.33 9.46
C GLU A 222 12.96 -3.02 10.58
N ALA A 223 11.96 -2.18 10.28
CA ALA A 223 10.90 -1.85 11.23
C ALA A 223 10.06 -3.09 11.58
N LEU A 224 9.70 -3.91 10.58
CA LEU A 224 8.99 -5.18 10.77
C LEU A 224 9.83 -6.17 11.58
N GLN A 225 11.12 -6.34 11.26
CA GLN A 225 12.00 -7.25 11.99
C GLN A 225 12.19 -6.83 13.45
N LYS A 226 12.25 -5.52 13.71
CA LYS A 226 12.33 -4.99 15.08
C LYS A 226 11.04 -5.23 15.86
N ALA A 227 9.88 -5.07 15.22
CA ALA A 227 8.57 -5.28 15.84
C ALA A 227 8.23 -6.77 16.02
N CYS A 228 8.71 -7.62 15.11
CA CYS A 228 8.46 -9.07 15.08
C CYS A 228 9.79 -9.82 14.87
N PRO A 229 10.62 -9.99 15.92
CA PRO A 229 11.98 -10.55 15.79
C PRO A 229 12.03 -11.96 15.20
N ASP A 230 10.98 -12.77 15.42
CA ASP A 230 10.89 -14.15 14.96
C ASP A 230 10.26 -14.26 13.55
N ALA A 231 9.82 -13.17 12.94
CA ALA A 231 9.23 -13.18 11.62
C ALA A 231 10.29 -13.37 10.53
N ARG A 232 9.93 -14.10 9.47
CA ARG A 232 10.73 -14.19 8.25
C ARG A 232 10.31 -13.09 7.30
N ILE A 233 11.23 -12.18 6.99
CA ILE A 233 10.98 -11.04 6.11
C ILE A 233 11.85 -11.19 4.86
N GLU A 234 11.24 -11.01 3.71
CA GLU A 234 11.90 -11.08 2.41
C GLU A 234 11.62 -9.82 1.60
N ILE A 235 12.67 -9.21 1.08
CA ILE A 235 12.56 -8.07 0.16
C ILE A 235 12.74 -8.62 -1.25
N GLY A 236 11.74 -8.44 -2.09
CA GLY A 236 11.79 -8.84 -3.49
C GLY A 236 12.62 -7.89 -4.35
N ASP A 237 12.74 -8.23 -5.64
CA ASP A 237 13.40 -7.36 -6.61
C ASP A 237 12.50 -6.17 -6.96
N VAL A 238 13.13 -5.00 -7.20
CA VAL A 238 12.43 -3.86 -7.79
C VAL A 238 11.99 -4.23 -9.21
N ARG A 239 10.71 -4.07 -9.48
CA ARG A 239 10.14 -4.29 -10.80
C ARG A 239 9.72 -2.98 -11.41
N THR A 240 10.22 -2.73 -12.61
CA THR A 240 9.87 -1.56 -13.45
C THR A 240 9.26 -2.02 -14.76
N ARG A 241 8.39 -1.19 -15.31
CA ARG A 241 7.77 -1.38 -16.63
C ARG A 241 7.87 -0.11 -17.45
#